data_12462c713e12360d46176e197af2f652
#
_entry.id   12462c713e12360d46176e197af2f652
#
_cell.length_a   1.000
_cell.length_b   1.000
_cell.length_c   1.000
_cell.angle_alpha   90.00
_cell.angle_beta   90.00
_cell.angle_gamma   90.00
#
_symmetry.space_group_name_H-M   'P 1'
#
loop_
_entity.id
_entity.type
_entity.pdbx_description
1 polymer ?
#
loop_
_entity_poly.entity_id
_entity_poly.type
_entity_poly.pdbx_seq_one_letter_code
_entity_poly.pdbx_strand_id
1 'polypeptide(L)'
;FLPNFEIAEEIALLPQKRTQECLEQILADVSQRKHYIPEVTKQDESFSAMCIPLMKQQDKGENAKAFTVNDRCTLCGVCAKICPANNISLSTSVTFQNRCESCYACIHACPQNAIHLANEKSSLRWRNPFVTLAELIQSNQ
;
A
#
# COMPACT_ATOMS: atom_id res chain seq x y z
N PHE A 1 3.23 4.88 1.75
CA PHE A 1 2.79 6.26 1.83
C PHE A 1 3.48 7.13 0.81
N LEU A 2 3.05 7.01 -0.46
CA LEU A 2 3.60 7.74 -1.61
C LEU A 2 3.79 9.26 -1.39
N PRO A 3 2.90 9.97 -0.67
CA PRO A 3 3.10 11.40 -0.43
C PRO A 3 4.29 11.73 0.47
N ASN A 4 4.73 10.78 1.30
CA ASN A 4 5.70 11.04 2.37
C ASN A 4 7.09 10.49 2.08
N PHE A 5 7.22 9.53 1.15
CA PHE A 5 8.45 8.80 0.90
C PHE A 5 8.94 8.97 -0.54
N GLU A 6 10.24 9.13 -0.69
CA GLU A 6 10.90 9.00 -1.97
C GLU A 6 11.21 7.53 -2.23
N ILE A 7 10.58 6.95 -3.25
CA ILE A 7 10.64 5.50 -3.51
C ILE A 7 12.09 5.02 -3.77
N ALA A 8 12.90 5.82 -4.44
CA ALA A 8 14.29 5.45 -4.72
C ALA A 8 15.12 5.33 -3.44
N GLU A 9 14.92 6.24 -2.48
CA GLU A 9 15.58 6.20 -1.16
C GLU A 9 15.14 4.97 -0.37
N GLU A 10 13.84 4.66 -0.36
CA GLU A 10 13.30 3.49 0.33
C GLU A 10 13.85 2.17 -0.26
N ILE A 11 13.98 2.08 -1.59
CA ILE A 11 14.59 0.92 -2.25
C ILE A 11 16.06 0.77 -1.84
N ALA A 12 16.82 1.86 -1.76
CA ALA A 12 18.21 1.85 -1.33
C ALA A 12 18.40 1.39 0.12
N LEU A 13 17.39 1.59 0.96
CA LEU A 13 17.40 1.15 2.37
C LEU A 13 16.99 -0.31 2.57
N LEU A 14 16.42 -0.99 1.55
CA LEU A 14 15.94 -2.38 1.70
C LEU A 14 17.00 -3.36 2.27
N PRO A 15 18.27 -3.34 1.84
CA PRO A 15 19.28 -4.25 2.39
C PRO A 15 19.53 -4.04 3.90
N GLN A 16 19.33 -2.81 4.39
CA GLN A 16 19.56 -2.46 5.81
C GLN A 16 18.40 -2.90 6.72
N LYS A 17 17.23 -3.18 6.15
CA LYS A 17 16.02 -3.57 6.90
C LYS A 17 16.08 -5.00 7.47
N ARG A 18 17.07 -5.81 7.08
CA ARG A 18 17.27 -7.19 7.55
C ARG A 18 15.97 -8.00 7.52
N THR A 19 15.15 -7.83 6.48
CA THR A 19 13.78 -8.36 6.41
C THR A 19 13.74 -9.87 6.57
N GLN A 20 14.68 -10.61 5.95
CA GLN A 20 14.74 -12.06 6.02
C GLN A 20 14.98 -12.54 7.45
N GLU A 21 15.96 -11.98 8.14
CA GLU A 21 16.27 -12.34 9.53
C GLU A 21 15.09 -12.05 10.47
N CYS A 22 14.43 -10.90 10.28
CA CYS A 22 13.25 -10.56 11.07
C CYS A 22 12.10 -11.55 10.83
N LEU A 23 11.86 -11.96 9.58
CA LEU A 23 10.83 -12.95 9.26
C LEU A 23 11.14 -14.33 9.86
N GLU A 24 12.39 -14.79 9.80
CA GLU A 24 12.80 -16.04 10.42
C GLU A 24 12.59 -16.02 11.94
N GLN A 25 12.94 -14.91 12.59
CA GLN A 25 12.69 -14.74 14.01
C GLN A 25 11.20 -14.75 14.36
N ILE A 26 10.38 -14.03 13.59
CA ILE A 26 8.91 -14.01 13.77
C ILE A 26 8.33 -15.43 13.60
N LEU A 27 8.74 -16.16 12.58
CA LEU A 27 8.28 -17.52 12.36
C LEU A 27 8.67 -18.46 13.52
N ALA A 28 9.89 -18.33 14.05
CA ALA A 28 10.33 -19.08 15.21
C ALA A 28 9.51 -18.74 16.46
N ASP A 29 9.25 -17.48 16.72
CA ASP A 29 8.48 -17.01 17.88
C ASP A 29 7.01 -17.47 17.81
N VAL A 30 6.40 -17.43 16.60
CA VAL A 30 5.02 -17.93 16.37
C VAL A 30 4.96 -19.45 16.56
N SER A 31 5.91 -20.20 16.01
CA SER A 31 5.92 -21.67 16.14
C SER A 31 6.08 -22.13 17.57
N GLN A 32 6.85 -21.39 18.36
CA GLN A 32 7.02 -21.62 19.80
C GLN A 32 5.88 -21.06 20.67
N ARG A 33 4.89 -20.42 20.05
CA ARG A 33 3.79 -19.72 20.75
C ARG A 33 4.30 -18.74 21.79
N LYS A 34 5.41 -18.07 21.50
CA LYS A 34 6.02 -17.11 22.40
C LYS A 34 5.10 -15.91 22.58
N HIS A 35 4.77 -15.64 23.82
CA HIS A 35 4.01 -14.45 24.15
C HIS A 35 4.97 -13.28 24.30
N TYR A 36 4.84 -12.29 23.42
CA TYR A 36 5.66 -11.08 23.43
C TYR A 36 4.77 -9.86 23.27
N ILE A 37 4.80 -9.00 24.29
CA ILE A 37 4.18 -7.66 24.22
C ILE A 37 5.33 -6.68 24.40
N PRO A 38 5.64 -5.83 23.41
CA PRO A 38 6.68 -4.81 23.55
C PRO A 38 6.33 -3.84 24.68
N GLU A 39 7.35 -3.38 25.38
CA GLU A 39 7.18 -2.30 26.34
C GLU A 39 6.79 -1.02 25.59
N VAL A 40 5.71 -0.39 26.05
CA VAL A 40 5.22 0.85 25.48
C VAL A 40 5.91 2.03 26.16
N THR A 41 6.58 2.85 25.38
CA THR A 41 7.23 4.05 25.88
C THR A 41 6.25 5.23 25.93
N LYS A 42 6.55 6.27 26.71
CA LYS A 42 5.76 7.52 26.70
C LYS A 42 5.72 8.18 25.32
N GLN A 43 6.74 7.97 24.49
CA GLN A 43 6.79 8.46 23.12
C GLN A 43 5.78 7.73 22.24
N ASP A 44 5.65 6.40 22.39
CA ASP A 44 4.67 5.59 21.67
C ASP A 44 3.24 5.99 22.07
N GLU A 45 2.98 6.22 23.35
CA GLU A 45 1.68 6.69 23.83
C GLU A 45 1.33 8.06 23.25
N SER A 46 2.27 9.00 23.24
CA SER A 46 2.08 10.34 22.68
C SER A 46 1.82 10.29 21.17
N PHE A 47 2.58 9.47 20.45
CA PHE A 47 2.40 9.26 19.00
C PHE A 47 1.03 8.63 18.71
N SER A 48 0.64 7.61 19.46
CA SER A 48 -0.67 6.96 19.33
C SER A 48 -1.82 7.92 19.61
N ALA A 49 -1.71 8.74 20.67
CA ALA A 49 -2.70 9.74 21.02
C ALA A 49 -2.88 10.80 19.90
N MET A 50 -1.83 11.13 19.17
CA MET A 50 -1.89 12.02 18.00
C MET A 50 -2.51 11.33 16.78
N CYS A 51 -2.10 10.10 16.48
CA CYS A 51 -2.48 9.40 15.23
C CYS A 51 -3.91 8.85 15.28
N ILE A 52 -4.36 8.29 16.40
CA ILE A 52 -5.67 7.61 16.49
C ILE A 52 -6.85 8.53 16.13
N PRO A 53 -6.95 9.77 16.62
CA PRO A 53 -8.03 10.67 16.22
C PRO A 53 -8.02 10.99 14.73
N LEU A 54 -6.84 11.19 14.15
CA LEU A 54 -6.68 11.44 12.71
C LEU A 54 -7.15 10.27 11.86
N MET A 55 -6.80 9.05 12.25
CA MET A 55 -7.24 7.83 11.58
C MET A 55 -8.75 7.61 11.67
N LYS A 56 -9.37 7.95 12.83
CA LYS A 56 -10.82 7.84 13.01
C LYS A 56 -11.62 8.86 12.19
N GLN A 57 -11.03 10.01 11.87
CA GLN A 57 -11.65 11.04 11.04
C GLN A 57 -11.51 10.76 9.54
N GLN A 58 -10.68 9.78 9.16
CA GLN A 58 -10.43 9.46 7.77
C GLN A 58 -11.68 8.85 7.12
N ASP A 59 -12.34 9.62 6.26
CA ASP A 59 -13.42 9.12 5.41
C ASP A 59 -12.83 8.32 4.25
N LYS A 60 -13.13 7.03 4.19
CA LYS A 60 -12.66 6.13 3.11
C LYS A 60 -13.08 6.61 1.72
N GLY A 61 -14.18 7.32 1.61
CA GLY A 61 -14.65 7.93 0.37
C GLY A 61 -13.73 9.03 -0.13
N GLU A 62 -13.15 9.82 0.77
CA GLU A 62 -12.22 10.90 0.41
C GLU A 62 -10.86 10.38 -0.06
N ASN A 63 -10.40 9.22 0.44
CA ASN A 63 -9.13 8.65 0.05
C ASN A 63 -9.00 8.42 -1.46
N ALA A 64 -10.10 8.07 -2.12
CA ALA A 64 -10.12 7.80 -3.56
C ALA A 64 -10.08 9.07 -4.42
N LYS A 65 -10.46 10.22 -3.90
CA LYS A 65 -10.49 11.50 -4.64
C LYS A 65 -9.10 12.03 -5.00
N ALA A 66 -8.06 11.58 -4.29
CA ALA A 66 -6.69 11.95 -4.57
C ALA A 66 -6.07 11.23 -5.78
N PHE A 67 -6.73 10.18 -6.29
CA PHE A 67 -6.22 9.43 -7.44
C PHE A 67 -6.61 10.08 -8.76
N THR A 68 -5.65 10.15 -9.65
CA THR A 68 -5.82 10.60 -11.04
C THR A 68 -5.39 9.50 -12.00
N VAL A 69 -6.01 9.46 -13.17
CA VAL A 69 -5.67 8.52 -14.24
C VAL A 69 -5.36 9.33 -15.50
N ASN A 70 -4.18 9.13 -16.08
CA ASN A 70 -3.78 9.82 -17.29
C ASN A 70 -4.12 9.04 -18.57
N ASP A 71 -3.81 9.62 -19.72
CA ASP A 71 -4.10 9.13 -21.06
C ASP A 71 -3.35 7.85 -21.46
N ARG A 72 -2.33 7.43 -20.68
CA ARG A 72 -1.65 6.14 -20.88
C ARG A 72 -2.49 4.94 -20.47
N CYS A 73 -3.63 5.15 -19.84
CA CYS A 73 -4.50 4.07 -19.41
C CYS A 73 -5.10 3.29 -20.58
N THR A 74 -4.81 1.99 -20.64
CA THR A 74 -5.33 1.06 -21.67
C THR A 74 -6.57 0.29 -21.23
N LEU A 75 -7.15 0.61 -20.08
CA LEU A 75 -8.30 -0.09 -19.48
C LEU A 75 -8.05 -1.61 -19.28
N CYS A 76 -6.81 -2.02 -19.04
CA CYS A 76 -6.42 -3.43 -18.92
C CYS A 76 -7.01 -4.17 -17.71
N GLY A 77 -7.62 -3.47 -16.76
CA GLY A 77 -8.31 -4.05 -15.60
C GLY A 77 -7.43 -4.50 -14.43
N VAL A 78 -6.10 -4.40 -14.53
CA VAL A 78 -5.19 -4.82 -13.46
C VAL A 78 -5.52 -4.13 -12.13
N CYS A 79 -5.76 -2.81 -12.15
CA CYS A 79 -6.07 -2.03 -10.95
C CYS A 79 -7.34 -2.50 -10.25
N ALA A 80 -8.37 -2.91 -10.99
CA ALA A 80 -9.59 -3.45 -10.40
C ALA A 80 -9.37 -4.84 -9.79
N LYS A 81 -8.63 -5.71 -10.49
CA LYS A 81 -8.33 -7.08 -10.03
C LYS A 81 -7.45 -7.12 -8.78
N ILE A 82 -6.55 -6.16 -8.62
CA ILE A 82 -5.63 -6.12 -7.48
C ILE A 82 -6.19 -5.35 -6.27
N CYS A 83 -7.32 -4.68 -6.40
CA CYS A 83 -7.89 -3.87 -5.33
C CYS A 83 -8.55 -4.74 -4.25
N PRO A 84 -8.00 -4.83 -3.02
CA PRO A 84 -8.55 -5.70 -1.98
C PRO A 84 -9.92 -5.24 -1.49
N ALA A 85 -10.25 -3.96 -1.68
CA ALA A 85 -11.54 -3.39 -1.30
C ALA A 85 -12.58 -3.41 -2.43
N ASN A 86 -12.25 -3.98 -3.60
CA ASN A 86 -13.11 -3.92 -4.79
C ASN A 86 -13.62 -2.50 -5.09
N ASN A 87 -12.71 -1.52 -4.92
CA ASN A 87 -13.03 -0.09 -5.00
C ASN A 87 -12.95 0.49 -6.41
N ILE A 88 -12.57 -0.30 -7.41
CA ILE A 88 -12.28 0.17 -8.77
C ILE A 88 -13.16 -0.54 -9.78
N SER A 89 -13.88 0.22 -10.57
CA SER A 89 -14.67 -0.28 -11.71
C SER A 89 -14.15 0.30 -13.03
N LEU A 90 -14.39 -0.44 -14.10
CA LEU A 90 -14.03 -0.06 -15.46
C LEU A 90 -15.25 -0.06 -16.36
N SER A 91 -15.37 0.99 -17.15
CA SER A 91 -16.29 1.09 -18.28
C SER A 91 -15.54 1.77 -19.44
N THR A 92 -15.91 2.97 -19.82
CA THR A 92 -15.14 3.84 -20.71
C THR A 92 -13.94 4.50 -20.03
N SER A 93 -13.89 4.46 -18.72
CA SER A 93 -12.80 4.99 -17.87
C SER A 93 -12.68 4.18 -16.59
N VAL A 94 -11.60 4.43 -15.87
CA VAL A 94 -11.39 3.89 -14.51
C VAL A 94 -12.12 4.77 -13.51
N THR A 95 -12.98 4.18 -12.69
CA THR A 95 -13.74 4.88 -11.65
C THR A 95 -13.37 4.33 -10.27
N PHE A 96 -12.98 5.22 -9.37
CA PHE A 96 -12.74 4.90 -7.97
C PHE A 96 -14.03 5.16 -7.17
N GLN A 97 -14.40 4.18 -6.35
CA GLN A 97 -15.59 4.26 -5.48
C GLN A 97 -15.18 4.82 -4.09
N ASN A 98 -16.00 4.58 -3.07
CA ASN A 98 -15.86 5.13 -1.72
C ASN A 98 -15.34 4.11 -0.67
N ARG A 99 -14.63 3.07 -1.09
CA ARG A 99 -14.13 1.99 -0.21
C ARG A 99 -12.61 1.90 -0.20
N CYS A 100 -11.91 2.98 -0.56
CA CYS A 100 -10.47 2.97 -0.69
C CYS A 100 -9.77 2.81 0.67
N GLU A 101 -8.93 1.79 0.79
CA GLU A 101 -8.11 1.50 1.98
C GLU A 101 -6.71 2.13 1.91
N SER A 102 -6.44 3.01 0.95
CA SER A 102 -5.15 3.71 0.76
C SER A 102 -3.94 2.77 0.70
N CYS A 103 -4.12 1.57 0.17
CA CYS A 103 -3.03 0.58 0.07
C CYS A 103 -2.09 0.81 -1.12
N TYR A 104 -2.47 1.67 -2.06
CA TYR A 104 -1.71 2.06 -3.27
C TYR A 104 -1.35 0.92 -4.23
N ALA A 105 -1.87 -0.27 -4.05
CA ALA A 105 -1.60 -1.42 -4.92
C ALA A 105 -1.93 -1.11 -6.39
N CYS A 106 -3.03 -0.42 -6.68
CA CYS A 106 -3.41 -0.02 -8.03
C CYS A 106 -2.39 0.90 -8.70
N ILE A 107 -1.71 1.78 -7.95
CA ILE A 107 -0.66 2.66 -8.44
C ILE A 107 0.58 1.84 -8.80
N HIS A 108 1.09 1.04 -7.85
CA HIS A 108 2.32 0.28 -8.03
C HIS A 108 2.19 -0.86 -9.06
N ALA A 109 0.99 -1.42 -9.23
CA ALA A 109 0.74 -2.53 -10.15
C ALA A 109 0.34 -2.09 -11.56
N CYS A 110 0.07 -0.81 -11.81
CA CYS A 110 -0.34 -0.33 -13.13
C CYS A 110 0.78 -0.54 -14.16
N PRO A 111 0.59 -1.40 -15.19
CA PRO A 111 1.64 -1.68 -16.17
C PRO A 111 1.97 -0.47 -17.05
N GLN A 112 1.03 0.46 -17.18
CA GLN A 112 1.19 1.69 -17.97
C GLN A 112 1.64 2.88 -17.13
N ASN A 113 1.82 2.69 -15.80
CA ASN A 113 2.09 3.80 -14.88
C ASN A 113 1.10 4.97 -15.10
N ALA A 114 -0.18 4.64 -15.22
CA ALA A 114 -1.22 5.61 -15.57
C ALA A 114 -1.99 6.16 -14.35
N ILE A 115 -1.84 5.54 -13.19
CA ILE A 115 -2.53 5.96 -11.96
C ILE A 115 -1.55 6.70 -11.06
N HIS A 116 -1.95 7.88 -10.59
CA HIS A 116 -1.13 8.79 -9.80
C HIS A 116 -1.90 9.32 -8.59
N LEU A 117 -1.17 9.77 -7.57
CA LEU A 117 -1.69 10.64 -6.51
C LEU A 117 -1.37 12.09 -6.86
N ALA A 118 -2.30 12.99 -6.55
CA ALA A 118 -2.14 14.42 -6.84
C ALA A 118 -0.89 15.04 -6.18
N ASN A 119 -0.44 14.47 -5.05
CA ASN A 119 0.69 14.98 -4.26
C ASN A 119 1.81 13.94 -4.08
N GLU A 120 1.96 12.98 -5.00
CA GLU A 120 3.05 12.01 -4.92
C GLU A 120 4.41 12.68 -5.14
N LYS A 121 5.41 12.31 -4.34
CA LYS A 121 6.78 12.82 -4.47
C LYS A 121 7.52 12.21 -5.65
N SER A 122 7.19 10.98 -6.02
CA SER A 122 7.87 10.23 -7.06
C SER A 122 6.89 9.51 -7.97
N SER A 123 7.15 9.52 -9.27
CA SER A 123 6.44 8.70 -10.25
C SER A 123 7.01 7.28 -10.37
N LEU A 124 8.06 6.96 -9.62
CA LEU A 124 8.64 5.63 -9.57
C LEU A 124 7.62 4.65 -8.97
N ARG A 125 7.57 3.44 -9.51
CA ARG A 125 6.71 2.36 -9.03
C ARG A 125 7.59 1.20 -8.58
N TRP A 126 7.19 0.59 -7.46
CA TRP A 126 7.93 -0.54 -6.92
C TRP A 126 6.97 -1.69 -6.57
N ARG A 127 7.40 -2.89 -6.88
CA ARG A 127 6.75 -4.13 -6.44
C ARG A 127 7.81 -5.06 -5.88
N ASN A 128 7.41 -5.90 -4.94
CA ASN A 128 8.31 -6.94 -4.44
C ASN A 128 8.77 -7.84 -5.62
N PRO A 129 10.08 -7.97 -5.85
CA PRO A 129 10.61 -8.74 -6.98
C PRO A 129 10.33 -10.23 -6.88
N PHE A 130 10.01 -10.74 -5.70
CA PHE A 130 9.73 -12.16 -5.43
C PHE A 130 8.24 -12.53 -5.55
N VAL A 131 7.37 -11.55 -5.83
CA VAL A 131 5.93 -11.77 -5.98
C VAL A 131 5.47 -11.27 -7.34
N THR A 132 4.90 -12.15 -8.13
CA THR A 132 4.37 -11.81 -9.46
C THR A 132 3.04 -11.08 -9.36
N LEU A 133 2.71 -10.31 -10.40
CA LEU A 133 1.40 -9.66 -10.49
C LEU A 133 0.26 -10.68 -10.54
N ALA A 134 0.48 -11.83 -11.16
CA ALA A 134 -0.51 -12.91 -11.23
C ALA A 134 -0.84 -13.48 -9.84
N GLU A 135 0.18 -13.72 -9.01
CA GLU A 135 0.00 -14.16 -7.62
C GLU A 135 -0.77 -13.15 -6.79
N LEU A 136 -0.43 -11.86 -6.91
CA LEU A 136 -1.16 -10.79 -6.21
C LEU A 136 -2.63 -10.71 -6.63
N ILE A 137 -2.94 -10.89 -7.92
CA ILE A 137 -4.31 -10.91 -8.42
C ILE A 137 -5.05 -12.14 -7.90
N GLN A 138 -4.40 -13.32 -7.93
CA GLN A 138 -5.00 -14.56 -7.47
C GLN A 138 -5.30 -14.55 -5.97
N SER A 139 -4.41 -13.97 -5.16
CA SER A 139 -4.61 -13.86 -3.70
C SER A 139 -5.79 -12.94 -3.31
N ASN A 140 -6.30 -12.16 -4.27
CA ASN A 140 -7.37 -11.20 -4.04
C ASN A 140 -8.74 -11.67 -4.59
N GLN A 141 -8.83 -12.86 -5.12
CA GLN A 141 -10.06 -13.51 -5.60
C GLN A 141 -10.58 -14.54 -4.60
#